data_583488d65d76e55fdd7f5ee1a7313463
#
_entry.id   583488d65d76e55fdd7f5ee1a7313463
#
_cell.length_a   1.000
_cell.length_b   1.000
_cell.length_c   1.000
_cell.angle_alpha   90.00
_cell.angle_beta   90.00
_cell.angle_gamma   90.00
#
_symmetry.space_group_name_H-M   'P 1'
#
loop_
_entity.id
_entity.type
_entity.pdbx_description
1 polymer ?
#
loop_
_entity_poly.entity_id
_entity_poly.type
_entity_poly.pdbx_seq_one_letter_code
_entity_poly.pdbx_strand_id
1 'polypeptide(L)'
;NNEKHHANWAEWAINHRQLVYFFAVLVLIMGMFSFKSLGRSEDPSFAVKQMVVSAAWPGASAKDVEMHLTNTLEKQIQSLPQVKKITSYSRPGVCVITVALKDEVAGNTVRQRWLELRNIVNDGKKDLPSGTVGPFYNDRFDDVYGNIYAITGDGYTYEDMRKYAEKI
;
A
#
# COMPACT_ATOMS: atom_id res chain seq x y z
N ASN A 1 33.09 15.51 57.28
CA ASN A 1 32.98 14.23 56.61
C ASN A 1 31.52 14.03 56.22
N ASN A 2 31.22 14.43 54.99
CA ASN A 2 29.95 14.14 54.35
C ASN A 2 30.15 12.87 53.49
N GLU A 3 30.04 11.71 54.11
CA GLU A 3 29.85 10.48 53.36
C GLU A 3 28.42 10.49 52.79
N LYS A 4 28.32 10.77 51.49
CA LYS A 4 27.10 10.61 50.74
C LYS A 4 26.78 9.10 50.73
N HIS A 5 25.80 8.71 51.53
CA HIS A 5 25.18 7.37 51.42
C HIS A 5 24.67 7.20 50.00
N HIS A 6 25.49 6.67 49.12
CA HIS A 6 24.99 6.12 47.87
C HIS A 6 24.11 4.93 48.23
N ALA A 7 22.81 5.05 47.97
CA ALA A 7 21.87 3.98 48.18
C ALA A 7 22.39 2.73 47.41
N ASN A 8 22.84 1.74 48.17
CA ASN A 8 23.49 0.55 47.62
C ASN A 8 22.38 -0.41 47.16
N TRP A 9 21.91 -0.21 45.92
CA TRP A 9 20.82 -0.98 45.31
C TRP A 9 21.08 -2.50 45.37
N ALA A 10 22.36 -2.89 45.35
CA ALA A 10 22.75 -4.30 45.46
C ALA A 10 22.46 -4.84 46.85
N GLU A 11 22.79 -4.10 47.91
CA GLU A 11 22.54 -4.47 49.30
C GLU A 11 21.05 -4.51 49.61
N TRP A 12 20.28 -3.57 49.08
CA TRP A 12 18.83 -3.55 49.19
C TRP A 12 18.20 -4.79 48.51
N ALA A 13 18.66 -5.16 47.30
CA ALA A 13 18.19 -6.33 46.59
C ALA A 13 18.49 -7.65 47.30
N ILE A 14 19.63 -7.77 47.94
CA ILE A 14 20.01 -8.94 48.73
C ILE A 14 19.13 -9.10 49.97
N ASN A 15 18.80 -7.99 50.64
CA ASN A 15 17.94 -7.99 51.81
C ASN A 15 16.45 -8.26 51.47
N HIS A 16 16.01 -8.01 50.23
CA HIS A 16 14.64 -8.17 49.81
C HIS A 16 14.49 -9.25 48.72
N ARG A 17 15.07 -10.43 48.94
CA ARG A 17 15.11 -11.53 47.96
C ARG A 17 13.72 -11.91 47.38
N GLN A 18 12.69 -11.93 48.25
CA GLN A 18 11.33 -12.28 47.81
C GLN A 18 10.78 -11.29 46.77
N LEU A 19 11.08 -10.00 46.98
CA LEU A 19 10.62 -8.94 46.10
C LEU A 19 11.38 -8.95 44.76
N VAL A 20 12.68 -9.28 44.80
CA VAL A 20 13.48 -9.47 43.59
C VAL A 20 12.98 -10.65 42.77
N TYR A 21 12.69 -11.80 43.38
CA TYR A 21 12.12 -12.95 42.69
C TYR A 21 10.75 -12.64 42.10
N PHE A 22 9.89 -11.92 42.83
CA PHE A 22 8.59 -11.50 42.32
C PHE A 22 8.72 -10.66 41.06
N PHE A 23 9.59 -9.65 41.06
CA PHE A 23 9.81 -8.81 39.89
C PHE A 23 10.47 -9.61 38.74
N ALA A 24 11.40 -10.51 39.02
CA ALA A 24 12.03 -11.35 38.00
C ALA A 24 11.00 -12.24 37.27
N VAL A 25 10.10 -12.88 38.02
CA VAL A 25 9.02 -13.70 37.47
C VAL A 25 8.03 -12.85 36.67
N LEU A 26 7.67 -11.67 37.19
CA LEU A 26 6.78 -10.75 36.52
C LEU A 26 7.34 -10.28 35.17
N VAL A 27 8.62 -9.89 35.12
CA VAL A 27 9.31 -9.48 33.89
C VAL A 27 9.39 -10.66 32.91
N LEU A 28 9.63 -11.87 33.38
CA LEU A 28 9.68 -13.08 32.54
C LEU A 28 8.31 -13.35 31.90
N ILE A 29 7.22 -13.26 32.69
CA ILE A 29 5.86 -13.44 32.18
C ILE A 29 5.51 -12.35 31.15
N MET A 30 5.81 -11.08 31.46
CA MET A 30 5.58 -9.96 30.54
C MET A 30 6.41 -10.13 29.26
N GLY A 31 7.64 -10.56 29.35
CA GLY A 31 8.52 -10.84 28.21
C GLY A 31 7.96 -11.94 27.30
N MET A 32 7.46 -13.04 27.90
CA MET A 32 6.78 -14.10 27.13
C MET A 32 5.52 -13.63 26.41
N PHE A 33 4.71 -12.80 27.08
CA PHE A 33 3.51 -12.21 26.48
C PHE A 33 3.87 -11.27 25.34
N SER A 34 4.83 -10.39 25.55
CA SER A 34 5.33 -9.45 24.53
C SER A 34 5.90 -10.19 23.32
N PHE A 35 6.67 -11.25 23.55
CA PHE A 35 7.23 -12.07 22.47
C PHE A 35 6.15 -12.75 21.61
N LYS A 36 5.07 -13.22 22.23
CA LYS A 36 3.94 -13.81 21.50
C LYS A 36 3.12 -12.78 20.70
N SER A 37 3.06 -11.55 21.17
CA SER A 37 2.34 -10.47 20.49
C SER A 37 3.17 -9.75 19.42
N LEU A 38 4.47 -10.03 19.32
CA LEU A 38 5.30 -9.50 18.24
C LEU A 38 4.86 -10.10 16.91
N GLY A 39 4.51 -9.23 15.97
CA GLY A 39 4.24 -9.64 14.59
C GLY A 39 5.51 -10.25 13.99
N ARG A 40 5.37 -11.45 13.46
CA ARG A 40 6.45 -12.13 12.73
C ARG A 40 6.28 -11.81 11.25
N SER A 41 6.82 -10.68 10.81
CA SER A 41 6.91 -10.34 9.40
C SER A 41 8.39 -10.29 9.04
N GLU A 42 8.79 -11.10 8.07
CA GLU A 42 10.16 -11.12 7.56
C GLU A 42 10.50 -9.80 6.88
N ASP A 43 9.53 -9.26 6.14
CA ASP A 43 9.61 -7.93 5.54
C ASP A 43 8.56 -7.00 6.16
N PRO A 44 8.91 -5.75 6.49
CA PRO A 44 7.92 -4.79 6.93
C PRO A 44 6.93 -4.53 5.80
N SER A 45 5.63 -4.66 6.08
CA SER A 45 4.59 -4.32 5.11
C SER A 45 4.73 -2.85 4.70
N PHE A 46 5.15 -2.60 3.47
CA PHE A 46 5.14 -1.26 2.90
C PHE A 46 3.88 -1.09 2.04
N ALA A 47 3.21 0.02 2.19
CA ALA A 47 2.09 0.36 1.33
C ALA A 47 2.63 1.08 0.08
N VAL A 48 2.36 0.51 -1.09
CA VAL A 48 2.69 1.18 -2.36
C VAL A 48 1.78 2.40 -2.50
N LYS A 49 2.40 3.58 -2.48
CA LYS A 49 1.69 4.87 -2.55
C LYS A 49 1.61 5.39 -3.98
N GLN A 50 1.39 4.48 -4.93
CA GLN A 50 1.24 4.78 -6.34
C GLN A 50 -0.06 4.20 -6.89
N MET A 51 -0.65 4.90 -7.86
CA MET A 51 -1.80 4.46 -8.64
C MET A 51 -1.58 4.85 -10.08
N VAL A 52 -1.97 3.97 -11.00
CA VAL A 52 -2.04 4.26 -12.43
C VAL A 52 -3.49 4.50 -12.82
N VAL A 53 -3.73 5.63 -13.44
CA VAL A 53 -5.01 5.98 -14.06
C VAL A 53 -4.81 5.95 -15.57
N SER A 54 -5.61 5.21 -16.30
CA SER A 54 -5.54 5.13 -17.75
C SER A 54 -6.89 5.39 -18.37
N ALA A 55 -6.90 6.05 -19.53
CA ALA A 55 -8.10 6.27 -20.31
C ALA A 55 -7.78 6.16 -21.80
N ALA A 56 -8.76 5.76 -22.60
CA ALA A 56 -8.63 5.66 -24.03
C ALA A 56 -9.61 6.59 -24.75
N TRP A 57 -9.12 7.23 -25.80
CA TRP A 57 -9.93 8.04 -26.71
C TRP A 57 -9.62 7.63 -28.15
N PRO A 58 -10.29 6.58 -28.67
CA PRO A 58 -10.00 6.04 -29.99
C PRO A 58 -10.11 7.08 -31.09
N GLY A 59 -9.13 7.12 -31.99
CA GLY A 59 -9.10 8.01 -33.12
C GLY A 59 -8.48 9.40 -32.85
N ALA A 60 -8.19 9.74 -31.59
CA ALA A 60 -7.55 11.02 -31.26
C ALA A 60 -6.03 10.95 -31.50
N SER A 61 -5.45 12.07 -31.94
CA SER A 61 -3.98 12.22 -32.02
C SER A 61 -3.35 12.30 -30.64
N ALA A 62 -2.05 12.06 -30.51
CA ALA A 62 -1.35 12.19 -29.22
C ALA A 62 -1.49 13.61 -28.62
N LYS A 63 -1.50 14.64 -29.46
CA LYS A 63 -1.67 16.03 -29.05
C LYS A 63 -3.07 16.33 -28.54
N ASP A 64 -4.10 15.76 -29.18
CA ASP A 64 -5.47 15.92 -28.73
C ASP A 64 -5.70 15.19 -27.41
N VAL A 65 -5.17 13.97 -27.29
CA VAL A 65 -5.18 13.20 -26.03
C VAL A 65 -4.52 14.01 -24.91
N GLU A 66 -3.35 14.60 -25.16
CA GLU A 66 -2.65 15.40 -24.16
C GLU A 66 -3.49 16.63 -23.74
N MET A 67 -3.98 17.43 -24.70
CA MET A 67 -4.64 18.70 -24.42
C MET A 67 -6.03 18.53 -23.78
N HIS A 68 -6.79 17.54 -24.24
CA HIS A 68 -8.21 17.42 -23.86
C HIS A 68 -8.48 16.31 -22.84
N LEU A 69 -7.74 15.21 -22.91
CA LEU A 69 -7.96 14.08 -22.01
C LEU A 69 -7.00 14.11 -20.82
N THR A 70 -5.67 14.10 -21.10
CA THR A 70 -4.65 14.03 -20.06
C THR A 70 -4.67 15.25 -19.14
N ASN A 71 -4.67 16.45 -19.71
CA ASN A 71 -4.68 17.72 -18.97
C ASN A 71 -5.94 17.85 -18.08
N THR A 72 -7.09 17.40 -18.56
CA THR A 72 -8.33 17.42 -17.78
C THR A 72 -8.25 16.48 -16.58
N LEU A 73 -7.79 15.24 -16.79
CA LEU A 73 -7.59 14.27 -15.72
C LEU A 73 -6.53 14.73 -14.71
N GLU A 74 -5.41 15.30 -15.17
CA GLU A 74 -4.37 15.83 -14.29
C GLU A 74 -4.89 16.94 -13.37
N LYS A 75 -5.66 17.88 -13.90
CA LYS A 75 -6.27 18.97 -13.10
C LYS A 75 -7.20 18.43 -12.02
N GLN A 76 -7.98 17.40 -12.33
CA GLN A 76 -8.83 16.73 -11.35
C GLN A 76 -8.01 16.05 -10.27
N ILE A 77 -6.98 15.30 -10.65
CA ILE A 77 -6.09 14.59 -9.71
C ILE A 77 -5.30 15.57 -8.85
N GLN A 78 -4.86 16.71 -9.39
CA GLN A 78 -4.16 17.77 -8.64
C GLN A 78 -5.00 18.41 -7.55
N SER A 79 -6.33 18.33 -7.63
CA SER A 79 -7.21 18.84 -6.57
C SER A 79 -7.09 18.06 -5.25
N LEU A 80 -6.51 16.85 -5.28
CA LEU A 80 -6.25 16.06 -4.09
C LEU A 80 -4.97 16.53 -3.37
N PRO A 81 -5.05 17.09 -2.14
CA PRO A 81 -3.89 17.71 -1.45
C PRO A 81 -2.76 16.72 -1.12
N GLN A 82 -3.08 15.42 -1.06
CA GLN A 82 -2.15 14.36 -0.69
C GLN A 82 -1.29 13.87 -1.86
N VAL A 83 -1.53 14.35 -3.07
CA VAL A 83 -0.71 14.03 -4.24
C VAL A 83 0.65 14.71 -4.13
N LYS A 84 1.72 13.93 -4.29
CA LYS A 84 3.11 14.38 -4.30
C LYS A 84 3.58 14.69 -5.73
N LYS A 85 3.28 13.77 -6.64
CA LYS A 85 3.76 13.82 -8.02
C LYS A 85 2.76 13.17 -8.96
N ILE A 86 2.58 13.78 -10.12
CA ILE A 86 1.86 13.21 -11.24
C ILE A 86 2.85 13.09 -12.40
N THR A 87 2.84 11.96 -13.07
CA THR A 87 3.62 11.73 -14.29
C THR A 87 2.69 11.14 -15.32
N SER A 88 2.53 11.81 -16.44
CA SER A 88 1.63 11.40 -17.51
C SER A 88 2.39 11.01 -18.77
N TYR A 89 1.72 10.21 -19.56
CA TYR A 89 2.20 9.78 -20.85
C TYR A 89 1.01 9.70 -21.82
N SER A 90 1.09 10.46 -22.91
CA SER A 90 0.04 10.53 -23.94
C SER A 90 0.52 9.91 -25.23
N ARG A 91 -0.26 8.97 -25.76
CA ARG A 91 -0.09 8.34 -27.09
C ARG A 91 -1.35 8.56 -27.93
N PRO A 92 -1.30 8.32 -29.25
CA PRO A 92 -2.51 8.33 -30.04
C PRO A 92 -3.56 7.38 -29.47
N GLY A 93 -4.71 7.93 -29.11
CA GLY A 93 -5.84 7.19 -28.55
C GLY A 93 -5.74 6.74 -27.11
N VAL A 94 -4.63 6.97 -26.37
CA VAL A 94 -4.45 6.48 -24.99
C VAL A 94 -3.68 7.47 -24.13
N CYS A 95 -4.14 7.66 -22.90
CA CYS A 95 -3.36 8.31 -21.85
C CYS A 95 -3.12 7.38 -20.66
N VAL A 96 -1.96 7.54 -20.03
CA VAL A 96 -1.58 6.85 -18.80
C VAL A 96 -1.01 7.87 -17.83
N ILE A 97 -1.56 7.93 -16.62
CA ILE A 97 -1.19 8.87 -15.58
C ILE A 97 -0.79 8.09 -14.34
N THR A 98 0.44 8.24 -13.91
CA THR A 98 0.94 7.68 -12.65
C THR A 98 0.87 8.74 -11.57
N VAL A 99 0.15 8.43 -10.51
CA VAL A 99 -0.05 9.30 -9.35
C VAL A 99 0.71 8.74 -8.16
N ALA A 100 1.55 9.55 -7.54
CA ALA A 100 2.23 9.22 -6.30
C ALA A 100 1.72 10.09 -5.16
N LEU A 101 1.38 9.48 -4.02
CA LEU A 101 1.01 10.19 -2.79
C LEU A 101 2.26 10.65 -2.03
N LYS A 102 2.06 11.62 -1.14
CA LYS A 102 3.09 12.10 -0.22
C LYS A 102 3.52 11.01 0.76
N ASP A 103 4.79 11.04 1.15
CA ASP A 103 5.38 10.05 2.06
C ASP A 103 4.75 10.08 3.45
N GLU A 104 4.19 11.24 3.85
CA GLU A 104 3.51 11.48 5.12
C GLU A 104 2.16 10.73 5.25
N VAL A 105 1.59 10.27 4.13
CA VAL A 105 0.32 9.53 4.15
C VAL A 105 0.53 8.18 4.82
N ALA A 106 -0.18 7.94 5.92
CA ALA A 106 -0.09 6.68 6.65
C ALA A 106 -0.57 5.51 5.79
N GLY A 107 0.14 4.37 5.85
CA GLY A 107 -0.15 3.19 5.02
C GLY A 107 -1.60 2.70 5.11
N ASN A 108 -2.19 2.73 6.31
CA ASN A 108 -3.58 2.34 6.54
C ASN A 108 -4.61 3.28 5.90
N THR A 109 -4.24 4.52 5.56
CA THR A 109 -5.12 5.51 4.92
C THR A 109 -4.96 5.58 3.40
N VAL A 110 -3.94 4.96 2.82
CA VAL A 110 -3.66 4.97 1.37
C VAL A 110 -4.88 4.52 0.57
N ARG A 111 -5.52 3.42 0.98
CA ARG A 111 -6.71 2.89 0.31
C ARG A 111 -7.87 3.89 0.29
N GLN A 112 -8.07 4.62 1.38
CA GLN A 112 -9.10 5.66 1.46
C GLN A 112 -8.79 6.82 0.51
N ARG A 113 -7.51 7.24 0.39
CA ARG A 113 -7.09 8.28 -0.55
C ARG A 113 -7.28 7.87 -2.01
N TRP A 114 -7.08 6.60 -2.33
CA TRP A 114 -7.38 6.08 -3.67
C TRP A 114 -8.87 6.07 -3.99
N LEU A 115 -9.73 5.80 -3.01
CA LEU A 115 -11.19 5.93 -3.18
C LEU A 115 -11.60 7.38 -3.42
N GLU A 116 -11.02 8.32 -2.67
CA GLU A 116 -11.26 9.76 -2.84
C GLU A 116 -10.83 10.23 -4.24
N LEU A 117 -9.65 9.81 -4.71
CA LEU A 117 -9.18 10.11 -6.06
C LEU A 117 -10.13 9.56 -7.14
N ARG A 118 -10.58 8.30 -7.00
CA ARG A 118 -11.55 7.70 -7.92
C ARG A 118 -12.85 8.50 -7.97
N ASN A 119 -13.35 8.97 -6.84
CA ASN A 119 -14.57 9.77 -6.77
C ASN A 119 -14.39 11.10 -7.50
N ILE A 120 -13.29 11.82 -7.22
CA ILE A 120 -12.98 13.10 -7.88
C ILE A 120 -12.92 12.94 -9.39
N VAL A 121 -12.20 11.94 -9.89
CA VAL A 121 -12.06 11.69 -11.33
C VAL A 121 -13.36 11.21 -11.96
N ASN A 122 -14.17 10.41 -11.26
CA ASN A 122 -15.46 9.96 -11.75
C ASN A 122 -16.49 11.11 -11.80
N ASP A 123 -16.49 12.00 -10.82
CA ASP A 123 -17.34 13.19 -10.81
C ASP A 123 -17.03 14.12 -11.99
N GLY A 124 -15.75 14.24 -12.34
CA GLY A 124 -15.27 14.99 -13.48
C GLY A 124 -15.35 14.27 -14.83
N LYS A 125 -15.89 13.07 -14.89
CA LYS A 125 -15.99 12.28 -16.15
C LYS A 125 -16.80 12.99 -17.24
N LYS A 126 -17.75 13.82 -16.85
CA LYS A 126 -18.55 14.65 -17.77
C LYS A 126 -17.74 15.69 -18.54
N ASP A 127 -16.58 16.09 -18.02
CA ASP A 127 -15.70 17.08 -18.62
C ASP A 127 -14.73 16.45 -19.64
N LEU A 128 -14.75 15.12 -19.78
CA LEU A 128 -13.93 14.40 -20.74
C LEU A 128 -14.55 14.42 -22.14
N PRO A 129 -13.73 14.32 -23.20
CA PRO A 129 -14.21 14.26 -24.58
C PRO A 129 -15.20 13.11 -24.81
N SER A 130 -16.18 13.33 -25.65
CA SER A 130 -17.14 12.29 -26.05
C SER A 130 -16.41 11.13 -26.74
N GLY A 131 -16.82 9.90 -26.42
CA GLY A 131 -16.16 8.68 -26.93
C GLY A 131 -14.95 8.22 -26.09
N THR A 132 -14.65 8.90 -24.98
CA THR A 132 -13.62 8.44 -24.03
C THR A 132 -14.07 7.16 -23.33
N VAL A 133 -13.20 6.15 -23.30
CA VAL A 133 -13.38 4.87 -22.60
C VAL A 133 -12.53 4.89 -21.33
N GLY A 134 -13.13 4.64 -20.19
CA GLY A 134 -12.49 4.73 -18.86
C GLY A 134 -13.03 5.92 -18.07
N PRO A 135 -12.28 6.48 -17.11
CA PRO A 135 -10.94 6.08 -16.68
C PRO A 135 -10.88 4.72 -15.97
N PHE A 136 -9.77 4.01 -16.13
CA PHE A 136 -9.45 2.77 -15.43
C PHE A 136 -8.39 3.03 -14.37
N TYR A 137 -8.46 2.35 -13.23
CA TYR A 137 -7.58 2.56 -12.07
C TYR A 137 -6.88 1.27 -11.72
N ASN A 138 -5.56 1.33 -11.57
CA ASN A 138 -4.75 0.24 -11.04
C ASN A 138 -3.93 0.75 -9.85
N ASP A 139 -4.23 0.23 -8.67
CA ASP A 139 -3.55 0.54 -7.39
C ASP A 139 -3.02 -0.73 -6.72
N ARG A 140 -3.08 -1.88 -7.42
CA ARG A 140 -2.65 -3.18 -6.90
C ARG A 140 -1.26 -3.52 -7.40
N PHE A 141 -0.25 -2.82 -6.88
CA PHE A 141 1.16 -3.09 -7.18
C PHE A 141 1.84 -3.91 -6.10
N ASP A 142 1.20 -4.09 -4.97
CA ASP A 142 1.66 -4.77 -3.77
C ASP A 142 1.09 -6.19 -3.61
N ASP A 143 0.21 -6.62 -4.52
CA ASP A 143 -0.25 -8.00 -4.59
C ASP A 143 0.90 -8.90 -5.08
N VAL A 144 1.81 -9.26 -4.16
CA VAL A 144 2.87 -10.22 -4.44
C VAL A 144 2.32 -11.62 -4.21
N TYR A 145 2.34 -12.45 -5.25
CA TYR A 145 2.00 -13.86 -5.12
C TYR A 145 3.16 -14.59 -4.44
N GLY A 146 3.00 -14.97 -3.18
CA GLY A 146 4.02 -15.67 -2.41
C GLY A 146 4.28 -17.10 -2.88
N ASN A 147 3.30 -17.71 -3.58
CA ASN A 147 3.40 -19.06 -4.10
C ASN A 147 3.00 -19.10 -5.57
N ILE A 148 3.87 -19.62 -6.41
CA ILE A 148 3.61 -19.85 -7.84
C ILE A 148 3.59 -21.36 -8.05
N TYR A 149 2.45 -21.89 -8.50
CA TYR A 149 2.28 -23.30 -8.81
C TYR A 149 2.19 -23.49 -10.32
N ALA A 150 2.93 -24.45 -10.86
CA ALA A 150 2.78 -24.90 -12.23
C ALA A 150 1.88 -26.14 -12.25
N ILE A 151 0.81 -26.09 -13.03
CA ILE A 151 -0.05 -27.24 -13.26
C ILE A 151 0.33 -27.86 -14.59
N THR A 152 0.81 -29.10 -14.54
CA THR A 152 1.19 -29.87 -15.72
C THR A 152 0.35 -31.15 -15.78
N GLY A 153 -0.03 -31.58 -16.97
CA GLY A 153 -0.76 -32.82 -17.18
C GLY A 153 -0.62 -33.30 -18.62
N ASP A 154 -0.28 -34.57 -18.80
CA ASP A 154 -0.23 -35.17 -20.13
C ASP A 154 -1.63 -35.50 -20.63
N GLY A 155 -1.95 -35.10 -21.86
CA GLY A 155 -3.24 -35.38 -22.49
C GLY A 155 -4.36 -34.39 -22.18
N TYR A 156 -4.10 -33.35 -21.41
CA TYR A 156 -5.06 -32.28 -21.12
C TYR A 156 -4.76 -31.02 -21.93
N THR A 157 -5.83 -30.35 -22.40
CA THR A 157 -5.66 -29.04 -23.05
C THR A 157 -5.39 -27.94 -22.02
N TYR A 158 -4.80 -26.80 -22.44
CA TYR A 158 -4.61 -25.65 -21.55
C TYR A 158 -5.92 -25.12 -20.96
N GLU A 159 -7.03 -25.28 -21.68
CA GLU A 159 -8.35 -24.88 -21.21
C GLU A 159 -8.86 -25.80 -20.09
N ASP A 160 -8.61 -27.10 -20.19
CA ASP A 160 -8.96 -28.04 -19.12
C ASP A 160 -8.12 -27.79 -17.87
N MET A 161 -6.82 -27.57 -18.02
CA MET A 161 -5.93 -27.20 -16.91
C MET A 161 -6.35 -25.90 -16.23
N ARG A 162 -6.76 -24.90 -17.00
CA ARG A 162 -7.30 -23.65 -16.46
C ARG A 162 -8.57 -23.89 -15.63
N LYS A 163 -9.51 -24.69 -16.12
CA LYS A 163 -10.74 -25.03 -15.36
C LYS A 163 -10.45 -25.76 -14.05
N TYR A 164 -9.38 -26.55 -14.01
CA TYR A 164 -8.92 -27.19 -12.77
C TYR A 164 -8.28 -26.16 -11.84
N ALA A 165 -7.45 -25.25 -12.34
CA ALA A 165 -6.86 -24.18 -11.55
C ALA A 165 -7.88 -23.23 -10.91
N GLU A 166 -9.00 -22.98 -11.60
CA GLU A 166 -10.10 -22.14 -11.08
C GLU A 166 -10.92 -22.80 -9.96
N LYS A 167 -10.75 -24.12 -9.74
CA LYS A 167 -11.46 -24.91 -8.71
C LYS A 167 -10.65 -25.11 -7.42
N ILE A 168 -9.36 -24.80 -7.43
CA ILE A 168 -8.44 -24.93 -6.29
C ILE A 168 -8.33 -23.58 -5.57
#